data_ddfec1baab00718b165b6addb6a0e1a2
#
_entry.id   ddfec1baab00718b165b6addb6a0e1a2
#
_cell.length_a   1.000
_cell.length_b   1.000
_cell.length_c   1.000
_cell.angle_alpha   90.00
_cell.angle_beta   90.00
_cell.angle_gamma   90.00
#
_symmetry.space_group_name_H-M   'P 1'
#
loop_
_entity.id
_entity.type
_entity.pdbx_description
1 polymer ?
#
loop_
_entity_poly.entity_id
_entity_poly.type
_entity_poly.pdbx_seq_one_letter_code
_entity_poly.pdbx_strand_id
1 'polypeptide(L)'
;QIKIKPAYLISGGASGRNFYNNFNYNFIKIFLIYFSSTVFVIFLYNLIDLRLLDAFNLSFTTISSGGFIPTENLSNILGNNLQIFILSITLLFPIFNFFLLHDIITRKFSFRNYQEDLHIGSLIVILTLLFYFFIIPNEGFTNVFFAITSSLSTSGITIYAPDLDLSFFFILLTIVGGSVISTSSGFKYT
;
A
#
# COMPACT_ATOMS: atom_id res chain seq x y z
N GLN A 1 -16.89 24.58 1.38
CA GLN A 1 -17.81 23.43 1.31
C GLN A 1 -17.11 22.32 0.55
N ILE A 2 -16.55 21.36 1.26
CA ILE A 2 -15.98 20.14 0.68
C ILE A 2 -17.18 19.33 0.16
N LYS A 3 -17.39 19.35 -1.14
CA LYS A 3 -18.34 18.44 -1.79
C LYS A 3 -17.70 17.04 -1.88
N ILE A 4 -17.64 16.34 -0.77
CA ILE A 4 -17.41 14.91 -0.78
C ILE A 4 -18.65 14.32 -1.44
N LYS A 5 -18.49 13.76 -2.63
CA LYS A 5 -19.52 12.98 -3.30
C LYS A 5 -19.14 11.49 -3.32
N PRO A 6 -19.06 10.78 -2.19
CA PRO A 6 -18.98 9.32 -2.21
C PRO A 6 -20.24 8.72 -2.86
N ALA A 7 -21.35 9.45 -2.84
CA ALA A 7 -22.54 9.10 -3.57
C ALA A 7 -22.39 9.03 -5.11
N TYR A 8 -21.37 9.61 -5.71
CA TYR A 8 -21.16 9.50 -7.16
C TYR A 8 -20.70 8.11 -7.61
N LEU A 9 -20.06 7.34 -6.74
CA LEU A 9 -19.81 5.92 -6.99
C LEU A 9 -21.09 5.08 -6.89
N ILE A 10 -22.05 5.55 -6.11
CA ILE A 10 -23.27 4.83 -5.77
C ILE A 10 -24.51 5.44 -6.49
N SER A 11 -24.54 6.75 -6.73
CA SER A 11 -25.69 7.46 -7.30
C SER A 11 -25.31 8.30 -8.54
N GLY A 12 -24.78 7.67 -9.57
CA GLY A 12 -24.90 8.25 -10.91
C GLY A 12 -26.41 8.30 -11.23
N GLY A 13 -27.03 9.45 -11.04
CA GLY A 13 -28.45 9.66 -11.04
C GLY A 13 -29.22 8.93 -12.14
N ALA A 14 -30.46 8.58 -11.80
CA ALA A 14 -31.53 8.04 -12.62
C ALA A 14 -31.53 6.50 -12.79
N SER A 15 -32.60 5.92 -12.30
CA SER A 15 -33.14 4.57 -12.48
C SER A 15 -32.23 3.38 -12.08
N GLY A 16 -32.76 2.47 -11.29
CA GLY A 16 -32.05 1.32 -10.71
C GLY A 16 -31.28 0.43 -11.72
N ARG A 17 -31.60 0.50 -12.99
CA ARG A 17 -30.89 -0.25 -14.05
C ARG A 17 -29.52 0.37 -14.38
N ASN A 18 -29.40 1.70 -14.36
CA ASN A 18 -28.12 2.40 -14.58
C ASN A 18 -27.20 2.27 -13.36
N PHE A 19 -27.76 2.22 -12.15
CA PHE A 19 -27.02 1.96 -10.93
C PHE A 19 -26.37 0.56 -10.96
N TYR A 20 -27.14 -0.46 -11.30
CA TYR A 20 -26.65 -1.84 -11.36
C TYR A 20 -25.54 -2.03 -12.42
N ASN A 21 -25.71 -1.45 -13.59
CA ASN A 21 -24.71 -1.53 -14.66
C ASN A 21 -23.42 -0.79 -14.30
N ASN A 22 -23.52 0.41 -13.72
CA ASN A 22 -22.34 1.17 -13.27
C ASN A 22 -21.65 0.49 -12.09
N PHE A 23 -22.40 -0.10 -11.16
CA PHE A 23 -21.86 -0.86 -10.05
C PHE A 23 -21.10 -2.09 -10.54
N ASN A 24 -21.70 -2.90 -11.40
CA ASN A 24 -21.03 -4.08 -11.95
C ASN A 24 -19.78 -3.73 -12.74
N TYR A 25 -19.82 -2.68 -13.56
CA TYR A 25 -18.65 -2.25 -14.33
C TYR A 25 -17.49 -1.81 -13.42
N ASN A 26 -17.76 -1.00 -12.43
CA ASN A 26 -16.75 -0.52 -11.48
C ASN A 26 -16.25 -1.65 -10.58
N PHE A 27 -17.12 -2.54 -10.14
CA PHE A 27 -16.75 -3.71 -9.35
C PHE A 27 -15.81 -4.65 -10.11
N ILE A 28 -16.15 -5.01 -11.33
CA ILE A 28 -15.30 -5.85 -12.18
C ILE A 28 -13.95 -5.19 -12.42
N LYS A 29 -13.92 -3.89 -12.68
CA LYS A 29 -12.68 -3.15 -12.87
C LYS A 29 -11.78 -3.19 -11.63
N ILE A 30 -12.33 -2.89 -10.45
CA ILE A 30 -11.60 -2.97 -9.19
C ILE A 30 -11.09 -4.40 -8.93
N PHE A 31 -11.95 -5.39 -9.12
CA PHE A 31 -11.59 -6.79 -8.95
C PHE A 31 -10.43 -7.21 -9.87
N LEU A 32 -10.48 -6.83 -11.14
CA LEU A 32 -9.41 -7.13 -12.09
C LEU A 32 -8.08 -6.44 -11.71
N ILE A 33 -8.13 -5.19 -11.28
CA ILE A 33 -6.92 -4.48 -10.83
C ILE A 33 -6.34 -5.17 -9.60
N TYR A 34 -7.18 -5.49 -8.60
CA TYR A 34 -6.76 -6.20 -7.40
C TYR A 34 -6.14 -7.55 -7.72
N PHE A 35 -6.82 -8.36 -8.52
CA PHE A 35 -6.35 -9.68 -8.93
C PHE A 35 -5.03 -9.60 -9.72
N SER A 36 -4.95 -8.71 -10.71
CA SER A 36 -3.73 -8.55 -11.52
C SER A 36 -2.55 -8.06 -10.68
N SER A 37 -2.78 -7.14 -9.75
CA SER A 37 -1.74 -6.66 -8.81
C SER A 37 -1.24 -7.79 -7.91
N THR A 38 -2.14 -8.62 -7.39
CA THR A 38 -1.75 -9.77 -6.56
C THR A 38 -0.91 -10.77 -7.33
N VAL A 39 -1.33 -11.14 -8.55
CA VAL A 39 -0.57 -12.05 -9.42
C VAL A 39 0.80 -11.45 -9.77
N PHE A 40 0.86 -10.16 -10.06
CA PHE A 40 2.11 -9.47 -10.34
C PHE A 40 3.07 -9.50 -9.14
N VAL A 41 2.57 -9.27 -7.93
CA VAL A 41 3.40 -9.31 -6.70
C VAL A 41 3.87 -10.73 -6.40
N ILE A 42 3.04 -11.77 -6.60
CA ILE A 42 3.47 -13.18 -6.49
C ILE A 42 4.65 -13.44 -7.44
N PHE A 43 4.54 -12.97 -8.68
CA PHE A 43 5.60 -13.13 -9.66
C PHE A 43 6.89 -12.41 -9.25
N LEU A 44 6.80 -11.17 -8.75
CA LEU A 44 7.94 -10.42 -8.22
C LEU A 44 8.63 -11.16 -7.07
N TYR A 45 7.86 -11.70 -6.12
CA TYR A 45 8.43 -12.43 -4.99
C TYR A 45 9.10 -13.74 -5.40
N ASN A 46 8.57 -14.39 -6.42
CA ASN A 46 9.20 -15.59 -6.98
C ASN A 46 10.53 -15.28 -7.69
N LEU A 47 10.64 -14.10 -8.35
CA LEU A 47 11.88 -13.65 -8.98
C LEU A 47 13.02 -13.36 -7.99
N ILE A 48 12.70 -13.10 -6.73
CA ILE A 48 13.69 -12.87 -5.67
C ILE A 48 13.90 -14.10 -4.78
N ASP A 49 13.61 -15.28 -5.31
CA ASP A 49 13.84 -16.58 -4.68
C ASP A 49 13.09 -16.80 -3.35
N LEU A 50 11.92 -16.15 -3.17
CA LEU A 50 11.03 -16.51 -2.06
C LEU A 50 10.32 -17.83 -2.37
N ARG A 51 10.12 -18.65 -1.33
CA ARG A 51 9.36 -19.90 -1.48
C ARG A 51 7.93 -19.59 -1.94
N LEU A 52 7.39 -20.40 -2.84
CA LEU A 52 6.10 -20.14 -3.47
C LEU A 52 4.96 -19.90 -2.45
N LEU A 53 4.92 -20.65 -1.35
CA LEU A 53 3.91 -20.46 -0.29
C LEU A 53 4.08 -19.14 0.43
N ASP A 54 5.32 -18.72 0.70
CA ASP A 54 5.59 -17.45 1.36
C ASP A 54 5.29 -16.28 0.41
N ALA A 55 5.68 -16.41 -0.88
CA ALA A 55 5.35 -15.44 -1.91
C ALA A 55 3.84 -15.25 -2.06
N PHE A 56 3.07 -16.35 -2.04
CA PHE A 56 1.63 -16.32 -2.09
C PHE A 56 1.04 -15.61 -0.87
N ASN A 57 1.39 -16.01 0.35
CA ASN A 57 0.88 -15.41 1.57
C ASN A 57 1.26 -13.92 1.70
N LEU A 58 2.52 -13.58 1.43
CA LEU A 58 2.98 -12.20 1.49
C LEU A 58 2.33 -11.31 0.43
N SER A 59 2.04 -11.80 -0.77
CA SER A 59 1.36 -11.02 -1.80
C SER A 59 -0.07 -10.67 -1.40
N PHE A 60 -0.81 -11.61 -0.84
CA PHE A 60 -2.16 -11.35 -0.35
C PHE A 60 -2.14 -10.35 0.81
N THR A 61 -1.23 -10.53 1.76
CA THR A 61 -1.13 -9.63 2.92
C THR A 61 -0.70 -8.22 2.52
N THR A 62 0.22 -8.07 1.56
CA THR A 62 0.67 -6.76 1.09
C THR A 62 -0.41 -6.02 0.32
N ILE A 63 -1.10 -6.66 -0.62
CA ILE A 63 -2.14 -5.99 -1.42
C ILE A 63 -3.39 -5.68 -0.60
N SER A 64 -3.74 -6.53 0.38
CA SER A 64 -4.90 -6.30 1.25
C SER A 64 -4.62 -5.41 2.46
N SER A 65 -3.38 -5.02 2.70
CA SER A 65 -2.93 -4.39 3.97
C SER A 65 -3.25 -5.24 5.21
N GLY A 66 -3.29 -6.57 5.06
CA GLY A 66 -3.78 -7.49 6.10
C GLY A 66 -2.80 -7.71 7.26
N GLY A 67 -1.50 -7.53 7.04
CA GLY A 67 -0.46 -7.69 8.07
C GLY A 67 -0.17 -9.13 8.51
N PHE A 68 -0.78 -10.12 7.88
CA PHE A 68 -0.55 -11.53 8.21
C PHE A 68 0.75 -12.03 7.60
N ILE A 69 1.61 -12.63 8.42
CA ILE A 69 2.85 -13.28 7.99
C ILE A 69 2.76 -14.78 8.25
N PRO A 70 3.33 -15.63 7.36
CA PRO A 70 3.23 -17.09 7.48
C PRO A 70 4.13 -17.71 8.58
N THR A 71 4.99 -16.91 9.20
CA THR A 71 5.92 -17.32 10.27
C THR A 71 5.87 -16.33 11.42
N GLU A 72 6.38 -16.71 12.60
CA GLU A 72 6.45 -15.81 13.75
C GLU A 72 7.29 -14.56 13.51
N ASN A 73 8.36 -14.69 12.72
CA ASN A 73 9.26 -13.59 12.37
C ASN A 73 9.47 -13.50 10.87
N LEU A 74 9.35 -12.31 10.33
CA LEU A 74 9.57 -12.05 8.91
C LEU A 74 11.05 -12.30 8.49
N SER A 75 12.00 -12.14 9.41
CA SER A 75 13.42 -12.45 9.20
C SER A 75 13.68 -13.92 8.83
N ASN A 76 12.76 -14.83 9.15
CA ASN A 76 12.88 -16.24 8.75
C ASN A 76 12.58 -16.46 7.26
N ILE A 77 11.89 -15.51 6.63
CA ILE A 77 11.51 -15.56 5.22
C ILE A 77 12.46 -14.71 4.37
N LEU A 78 12.77 -13.50 4.86
CA LEU A 78 13.61 -12.53 4.16
C LEU A 78 15.06 -12.67 4.61
N GLY A 79 15.92 -13.16 3.72
CA GLY A 79 17.35 -13.32 3.99
C GLY A 79 18.21 -12.15 3.49
N ASN A 80 17.72 -11.33 2.58
CA ASN A 80 18.50 -10.32 1.87
C ASN A 80 17.85 -8.94 1.90
N ASN A 81 18.68 -7.88 1.92
CA ASN A 81 18.23 -6.50 1.84
C ASN A 81 17.40 -6.21 0.57
N LEU A 82 17.66 -6.90 -0.53
CA LEU A 82 16.90 -6.78 -1.76
C LEU A 82 15.48 -7.29 -1.59
N GLN A 83 15.28 -8.38 -0.87
CA GLN A 83 13.94 -8.91 -0.56
C GLN A 83 13.15 -7.94 0.30
N ILE A 84 13.78 -7.35 1.32
CA ILE A 84 13.19 -6.32 2.18
C ILE A 84 12.79 -5.09 1.35
N PHE A 85 13.68 -4.64 0.45
CA PHE A 85 13.42 -3.48 -0.39
C PHE A 85 12.26 -3.71 -1.36
N ILE A 86 12.18 -4.87 -2.01
CA ILE A 86 11.08 -5.21 -2.90
C ILE A 86 9.76 -5.33 -2.12
N LEU A 87 9.79 -5.94 -0.92
CA LEU A 87 8.62 -5.97 -0.05
C LEU A 87 8.15 -4.55 0.32
N SER A 88 9.08 -3.65 0.63
CA SER A 88 8.76 -2.24 0.91
C SER A 88 8.09 -1.55 -0.27
N ILE A 89 8.57 -1.79 -1.49
CA ILE A 89 7.96 -1.26 -2.72
C ILE A 89 6.55 -1.84 -2.92
N THR A 90 6.36 -3.13 -2.69
CA THR A 90 5.03 -3.73 -2.84
C THR A 90 4.03 -3.23 -1.80
N LEU A 91 4.47 -2.82 -0.61
CA LEU A 91 3.64 -2.15 0.39
C LEU A 91 3.17 -0.74 -0.03
N LEU A 92 3.70 -0.16 -1.10
CA LEU A 92 3.17 1.07 -1.68
C LEU A 92 1.85 0.87 -2.44
N PHE A 93 1.60 -0.33 -2.98
CA PHE A 93 0.36 -0.62 -3.72
C PHE A 93 -0.90 -0.33 -2.90
N PRO A 94 -1.02 -0.80 -1.65
CA PRO A 94 -2.17 -0.52 -0.82
C PRO A 94 -2.29 0.95 -0.38
N ILE A 95 -1.21 1.73 -0.41
CA ILE A 95 -1.19 3.12 0.01
C ILE A 95 -1.76 4.02 -1.10
N PHE A 96 -1.38 3.76 -2.35
CA PHE A 96 -1.77 4.56 -3.49
C PHE A 96 -3.15 4.18 -4.04
N ASN A 97 -3.71 5.09 -4.83
CA ASN A 97 -4.99 4.88 -5.50
C ASN A 97 -4.91 3.69 -6.48
N PHE A 98 -5.84 2.73 -6.36
CA PHE A 98 -5.89 1.56 -7.24
C PHE A 98 -5.93 1.89 -8.72
N PHE A 99 -6.62 2.97 -9.09
CA PHE A 99 -6.72 3.36 -10.48
C PHE A 99 -5.43 3.98 -11.03
N LEU A 100 -4.51 4.42 -10.16
CA LEU A 100 -3.23 4.98 -10.58
C LEU A 100 -2.45 4.01 -11.47
N LEU A 101 -2.29 2.77 -11.02
CA LEU A 101 -1.58 1.73 -11.80
C LEU A 101 -2.27 1.45 -13.14
N HIS A 102 -3.59 1.32 -13.13
CA HIS A 102 -4.36 1.12 -14.35
C HIS A 102 -4.18 2.28 -15.33
N ASP A 103 -4.22 3.51 -14.85
CA ASP A 103 -4.12 4.69 -15.70
C ASP A 103 -2.69 4.92 -16.20
N ILE A 104 -1.66 4.51 -15.44
CA ILE A 104 -0.27 4.47 -15.93
C ILE A 104 -0.16 3.48 -17.10
N ILE A 105 -0.66 2.26 -16.95
CA ILE A 105 -0.58 1.21 -17.98
C ILE A 105 -1.37 1.62 -19.24
N THR A 106 -2.55 2.21 -19.05
CA THR A 106 -3.42 2.65 -20.19
C THR A 106 -3.03 4.00 -20.77
N ARG A 107 -1.92 4.60 -20.31
CA ARG A 107 -1.42 5.94 -20.74
C ARG A 107 -2.44 7.08 -20.56
N LYS A 108 -3.34 6.93 -19.60
CA LYS A 108 -4.34 7.96 -19.20
C LYS A 108 -3.91 8.74 -17.97
N PHE A 109 -2.67 8.52 -17.51
CA PHE A 109 -2.13 9.16 -16.33
C PHE A 109 -2.08 10.68 -16.49
N SER A 110 -2.58 11.40 -15.49
CA SER A 110 -2.48 12.86 -15.37
C SER A 110 -2.14 13.22 -13.94
N PHE A 111 -1.06 13.96 -13.73
CA PHE A 111 -0.64 14.45 -12.41
C PHE A 111 -1.76 15.18 -11.65
N ARG A 112 -2.63 15.87 -12.37
CA ARG A 112 -3.74 16.61 -11.76
C ARG A 112 -4.78 15.71 -11.08
N ASN A 113 -4.94 14.50 -11.57
CA ASN A 113 -5.93 13.56 -11.04
C ASN A 113 -5.42 12.78 -9.82
N TYR A 114 -4.09 12.75 -9.61
CA TYR A 114 -3.41 11.95 -8.57
C TYR A 114 -2.55 12.82 -7.65
N GLN A 115 -3.02 14.04 -7.33
CA GLN A 115 -2.31 14.95 -6.42
C GLN A 115 -2.16 14.36 -5.02
N GLU A 116 -3.18 13.64 -4.53
CA GLU A 116 -3.14 12.93 -3.24
C GLU A 116 -1.98 11.93 -3.19
N ASP A 117 -1.84 11.10 -4.22
CA ASP A 117 -0.78 10.09 -4.30
C ASP A 117 0.62 10.74 -4.36
N LEU A 118 0.75 11.88 -5.04
CA LEU A 118 2.00 12.64 -5.07
C LEU A 118 2.37 13.21 -3.68
N HIS A 119 1.39 13.73 -2.94
CA HIS A 119 1.64 14.22 -1.57
C HIS A 119 1.99 13.08 -0.62
N ILE A 120 1.30 11.93 -0.70
CA ILE A 120 1.63 10.74 0.08
C ILE A 120 3.03 10.23 -0.28
N GLY A 121 3.35 10.15 -1.59
CA GLY A 121 4.68 9.75 -2.04
C GLY A 121 5.79 10.67 -1.52
N SER A 122 5.58 12.00 -1.57
CA SER A 122 6.53 12.97 -1.01
C SER A 122 6.68 12.81 0.51
N LEU A 123 5.59 12.56 1.23
CA LEU A 123 5.60 12.30 2.67
C LEU A 123 6.42 11.05 3.00
N ILE A 124 6.25 9.96 2.27
CA ILE A 124 7.04 8.73 2.45
C ILE A 124 8.53 9.02 2.28
N VAL A 125 8.91 9.73 1.22
CA VAL A 125 10.33 10.07 0.98
C VAL A 125 10.89 10.94 2.09
N ILE A 126 10.18 12.00 2.48
CA ILE A 126 10.62 12.93 3.55
C ILE A 126 10.78 12.18 4.87
N LEU A 127 9.80 11.37 5.27
CA LEU A 127 9.86 10.59 6.50
C LEU A 127 11.01 9.58 6.47
N THR A 128 11.20 8.87 5.36
CA THR A 128 12.28 7.89 5.23
C THR A 128 13.65 8.57 5.41
N LEU A 129 13.87 9.71 4.76
CA LEU A 129 15.11 10.46 4.90
C LEU A 129 15.30 11.03 6.31
N LEU A 130 14.24 11.57 6.91
CA LEU A 130 14.27 12.10 8.28
C LEU A 130 14.62 11.00 9.28
N PHE A 131 13.97 9.82 9.18
CA PHE A 131 14.25 8.71 10.08
C PHE A 131 15.67 8.17 9.88
N TYR A 132 16.09 7.99 8.64
CA TYR A 132 17.41 7.46 8.32
C TYR A 132 18.55 8.35 8.81
N PHE A 133 18.44 9.67 8.68
CA PHE A 133 19.53 10.58 9.06
C PHE A 133 19.48 11.03 10.51
N PHE A 134 18.31 11.16 11.13
CA PHE A 134 18.17 11.82 12.43
C PHE A 134 17.67 10.92 13.55
N ILE A 135 16.81 9.96 13.27
CA ILE A 135 16.14 9.19 14.34
C ILE A 135 16.80 7.83 14.53
N ILE A 136 17.09 7.11 13.46
CA ILE A 136 17.63 5.75 13.50
C ILE A 136 18.87 5.64 12.56
N PRO A 137 19.94 6.40 12.80
CA PRO A 137 21.09 6.46 11.90
C PRO A 137 21.89 5.15 11.85
N ASN A 138 21.70 4.26 12.82
CA ASN A 138 22.39 2.97 12.91
C ASN A 138 21.73 1.85 12.09
N GLU A 139 20.48 2.07 11.65
CA GLU A 139 19.76 1.08 10.86
C GLU A 139 20.01 1.27 9.36
N GLY A 140 19.94 0.16 8.61
CA GLY A 140 20.04 0.21 7.16
C GLY A 140 18.89 0.95 6.51
N PHE A 141 19.15 1.70 5.44
CA PHE A 141 18.12 2.43 4.68
C PHE A 141 16.90 1.56 4.32
N THR A 142 17.12 0.32 3.92
CA THR A 142 16.06 -0.63 3.55
C THR A 142 15.12 -0.94 4.72
N ASN A 143 15.67 -1.09 5.93
CA ASN A 143 14.88 -1.35 7.14
C ASN A 143 14.01 -0.15 7.52
N VAL A 144 14.59 1.05 7.46
CA VAL A 144 13.87 2.30 7.73
C VAL A 144 12.74 2.51 6.71
N PHE A 145 13.04 2.34 5.43
CA PHE A 145 12.05 2.45 4.37
C PHE A 145 10.91 1.42 4.53
N PHE A 146 11.26 0.18 4.88
CA PHE A 146 10.29 -0.86 5.18
C PHE A 146 9.38 -0.49 6.36
N ALA A 147 9.94 -0.03 7.47
CA ALA A 147 9.16 0.33 8.66
C ALA A 147 8.14 1.44 8.37
N ILE A 148 8.53 2.46 7.59
CA ILE A 148 7.65 3.57 7.21
C ILE A 148 6.56 3.11 6.24
N THR A 149 6.91 2.36 5.20
CA THR A 149 5.93 1.86 4.23
C THR A 149 4.95 0.86 4.87
N SER A 150 5.43 0.00 5.77
CA SER A 150 4.60 -0.94 6.52
C SER A 150 3.60 -0.23 7.43
N SER A 151 4.03 0.84 8.10
CA SER A 151 3.15 1.63 8.98
C SER A 151 2.09 2.40 8.17
N LEU A 152 2.49 3.09 7.12
CA LEU A 152 1.56 3.87 6.26
C LEU A 152 0.61 2.97 5.46
N SER A 153 1.04 1.78 5.06
CA SER A 153 0.15 0.79 4.45
C SER A 153 -0.85 0.19 5.44
N THR A 154 -0.70 0.49 6.73
CA THR A 154 -1.49 -0.08 7.83
C THR A 154 -1.38 -1.60 7.96
N SER A 155 -0.39 -2.22 7.32
CA SER A 155 -0.13 -3.65 7.44
C SER A 155 0.50 -4.02 8.79
N GLY A 156 1.29 -3.10 9.38
CA GLY A 156 1.93 -3.32 10.69
C GLY A 156 2.94 -4.47 10.71
N ILE A 157 3.41 -4.92 9.55
CA ILE A 157 4.44 -5.96 9.47
C ILE A 157 5.77 -5.38 9.94
N THR A 158 6.45 -6.06 10.85
CA THR A 158 7.75 -5.66 11.39
C THR A 158 8.79 -6.75 11.17
N ILE A 159 10.05 -6.34 10.90
CA ILE A 159 11.20 -7.25 10.87
C ILE A 159 11.78 -7.38 12.27
N TYR A 160 11.88 -6.25 12.97
CA TYR A 160 12.36 -6.16 14.35
C TYR A 160 11.32 -5.42 15.19
N ALA A 161 11.19 -5.81 16.45
CA ALA A 161 10.36 -5.05 17.38
C ALA A 161 11.02 -3.68 17.63
N PRO A 162 10.37 -2.58 17.27
CA PRO A 162 10.93 -1.25 17.55
C PRO A 162 10.88 -0.95 19.05
N ASP A 163 11.75 -0.04 19.50
CA ASP A 163 11.70 0.48 20.86
C ASP A 163 10.33 1.14 21.14
N LEU A 164 9.93 1.17 22.40
CA LEU A 164 8.59 1.67 22.81
C LEU A 164 8.27 3.07 22.27
N ASP A 165 9.25 3.99 22.31
CA ASP A 165 9.07 5.36 21.84
C ASP A 165 8.84 5.43 20.33
N LEU A 166 9.57 4.61 19.57
CA LEU A 166 9.40 4.48 18.12
C LEU A 166 8.09 3.77 17.76
N SER A 167 7.66 2.79 18.56
CA SER A 167 6.39 2.09 18.36
C SER A 167 5.21 3.05 18.38
N PHE A 168 5.21 4.02 19.31
CA PHE A 168 4.17 5.04 19.37
C PHE A 168 4.11 5.89 18.10
N PHE A 169 5.26 6.28 17.56
CA PHE A 169 5.33 7.03 16.31
C PHE A 169 4.79 6.21 15.12
N PHE A 170 5.17 4.95 15.01
CA PHE A 170 4.66 4.07 13.94
C PHE A 170 3.14 3.85 14.05
N ILE A 171 2.60 3.76 15.27
CA ILE A 171 1.14 3.72 15.49
C ILE A 171 0.48 5.01 14.97
N LEU A 172 1.06 6.18 15.23
CA LEU A 172 0.53 7.44 14.70
C LEU A 172 0.55 7.46 13.16
N LEU A 173 1.59 6.91 12.52
CA LEU A 173 1.64 6.79 11.07
C LEU A 173 0.53 5.89 10.50
N THR A 174 0.15 4.83 11.21
CA THR A 174 -0.96 3.98 10.76
C THR A 174 -2.31 4.71 10.75
N ILE A 175 -2.46 5.75 11.56
CA ILE A 175 -3.68 6.57 11.61
C ILE A 175 -3.79 7.46 10.35
N VAL A 176 -2.67 7.89 9.78
CA VAL A 176 -2.65 8.78 8.60
C VAL A 176 -3.29 8.12 7.37
N GLY A 177 -3.04 6.82 7.16
CA GLY A 177 -3.62 6.08 6.05
C GLY A 177 -3.11 6.49 4.67
N GLY A 178 -3.70 5.90 3.63
CA GLY A 178 -3.37 6.17 2.22
C GLY A 178 -4.40 7.03 1.50
N SER A 179 -4.37 7.01 0.15
CA SER A 179 -5.30 7.76 -0.68
C SER A 179 -6.76 7.26 -0.55
N VAL A 180 -7.72 8.05 -1.03
CA VAL A 180 -9.16 7.77 -0.84
C VAL A 180 -9.57 6.41 -1.40
N ILE A 181 -9.07 6.04 -2.58
CA ILE A 181 -9.38 4.77 -3.24
C ILE A 181 -8.17 3.83 -3.11
N SER A 182 -7.81 3.48 -1.89
CA SER A 182 -6.72 2.57 -1.54
C SER A 182 -7.19 1.52 -0.54
N THR A 183 -6.46 0.39 -0.39
CA THR A 183 -6.80 -0.64 0.61
C THR A 183 -6.29 -0.32 2.00
N SER A 184 -5.31 0.58 2.15
CA SER A 184 -4.86 0.99 3.48
C SER A 184 -6.02 1.57 4.30
N SER A 185 -6.05 1.31 5.58
CA SER A 185 -7.00 1.91 6.53
C SER A 185 -6.52 3.30 6.99
N GLY A 186 -7.12 3.84 8.05
CA GLY A 186 -6.75 5.14 8.60
C GLY A 186 -7.54 6.31 8.01
N PHE A 187 -7.18 7.53 8.41
CA PHE A 187 -7.78 8.75 7.87
C PHE A 187 -7.28 8.96 6.43
N LYS A 188 -8.23 8.94 5.50
CA LYS A 188 -7.89 9.13 4.09
C LYS A 188 -7.46 10.57 3.82
N TYR A 189 -6.38 10.73 3.07
CA TYR A 189 -5.92 12.02 2.61
C TYR A 189 -6.85 12.53 1.49
N THR A 190 -7.50 13.67 1.69
CA THR A 190 -8.41 14.31 0.73
C THR A 190 -7.98 15.73 0.40
#